data_f968337861e3d860d0d9f100f935586f
#
_entry.id   f968337861e3d860d0d9f100f935586f
#
_cell.length_a   1.000
_cell.length_b   1.000
_cell.length_c   1.000
_cell.angle_alpha   90.00
_cell.angle_beta   90.00
_cell.angle_gamma   90.00
#
_symmetry.space_group_name_H-M   'P 1'
#
loop_
_entity.id
_entity.type
_entity.pdbx_description
1 polymer ?
#
loop_
_entity_poly.entity_id
_entity_poly.type
_entity_poly.pdbx_seq_one_letter_code
_entity_poly.pdbx_strand_id
1 'polypeptide(L)'
;MNFFPIREQTWRFLRAFFMTSTVHHITAGTLAKLILSSLKLFPVALTAQFTGMASLTAVYWQSGVSEVFLTVWFCCGLIQIWLSLRYVRLFWRDANREANIRKWIRRWTALAVSAGIIWGVAGPTLMVPFQGAHQMITVATIVAVTFASWPVYSCWLPSLSAFTLCSLTPVIVAGAVQFGVSQTLIALIILVTTVFILYSGRKLNEMVVNSIITAAQNERLVERLRIEIARAEKARRQTEEESERRSKFFAAANHDIRQPLQAMGIYIDILGRRATPQTVPVVKQLALSISAISTLVEQVLTVTRMEFGQMELH
;
A
#
# COMPACT_ATOMS: atom_id res chain seq x y z
N MET A 1 -40.95 5.69 -34.80
CA MET A 1 -40.73 5.73 -33.37
C MET A 1 -39.45 5.00 -33.06
N ASN A 2 -38.38 5.76 -32.77
CA ASN A 2 -37.01 5.24 -32.60
C ASN A 2 -36.79 4.73 -31.17
N PHE A 3 -36.77 3.41 -30.99
CA PHE A 3 -36.49 2.72 -29.71
C PHE A 3 -34.98 2.52 -29.42
N PHE A 4 -34.07 3.24 -30.07
CA PHE A 4 -32.65 2.98 -30.05
C PHE A 4 -31.76 3.72 -28.97
N PRO A 5 -32.17 4.78 -28.26
CA PRO A 5 -31.28 5.46 -27.35
C PRO A 5 -31.16 4.81 -25.96
N ILE A 6 -32.13 4.03 -25.51
CA ILE A 6 -32.15 3.43 -24.16
C ILE A 6 -31.08 2.33 -24.02
N ARG A 7 -30.82 1.58 -25.08
CA ARG A 7 -29.89 0.46 -25.10
C ARG A 7 -28.45 0.88 -24.98
N GLU A 8 -28.06 2.01 -25.56
CA GLU A 8 -26.69 2.53 -25.47
C GLU A 8 -26.38 3.18 -24.10
N GLN A 9 -27.34 3.89 -23.53
CA GLN A 9 -27.19 4.47 -22.19
C GLN A 9 -27.11 3.40 -21.10
N THR A 10 -27.92 2.35 -21.19
CA THR A 10 -27.88 1.20 -20.27
C THR A 10 -26.57 0.44 -20.41
N TRP A 11 -26.03 0.27 -21.62
CA TRP A 11 -24.72 -0.34 -21.85
C TRP A 11 -23.58 0.54 -21.37
N ARG A 12 -23.68 1.86 -21.49
CA ARG A 12 -22.70 2.80 -20.93
C ARG A 12 -22.74 2.83 -19.41
N PHE A 13 -23.95 2.78 -18.83
CA PHE A 13 -24.13 2.70 -17.37
C PHE A 13 -23.59 1.36 -16.81
N LEU A 14 -23.92 0.25 -17.45
CA LEU A 14 -23.39 -1.07 -17.09
C LEU A 14 -21.88 -1.14 -17.28
N ARG A 15 -21.33 -0.61 -18.35
CA ARG A 15 -19.87 -0.47 -18.53
C ARG A 15 -19.24 0.43 -17.46
N ALA A 16 -19.85 1.56 -17.13
CA ALA A 16 -19.35 2.44 -16.07
C ALA A 16 -19.49 1.79 -14.68
N PHE A 17 -20.52 0.98 -14.46
CA PHE A 17 -20.75 0.27 -13.22
C PHE A 17 -19.84 -0.96 -13.07
N PHE A 18 -19.60 -1.72 -14.14
CA PHE A 18 -18.76 -2.93 -14.12
C PHE A 18 -17.30 -2.72 -14.54
N MET A 19 -16.98 -1.66 -15.29
CA MET A 19 -15.65 -1.30 -15.73
C MET A 19 -15.33 0.10 -15.23
N THR A 20 -14.87 0.22 -14.00
CA THR A 20 -14.32 1.48 -13.50
C THR A 20 -13.07 1.88 -14.29
N SER A 21 -12.92 3.17 -14.55
CA SER A 21 -11.77 3.81 -15.17
C SER A 21 -10.41 3.45 -14.53
N THR A 22 -10.42 2.92 -13.32
CA THR A 22 -9.25 2.43 -12.57
C THR A 22 -8.59 1.19 -13.17
N VAL A 23 -9.31 0.38 -13.96
CA VAL A 23 -8.76 -0.87 -14.54
C VAL A 23 -7.70 -0.61 -15.62
N HIS A 24 -7.74 0.53 -16.29
CA HIS A 24 -6.78 0.85 -17.36
C HIS A 24 -5.37 1.19 -16.89
N HIS A 25 -5.17 1.51 -15.59
CA HIS A 25 -3.87 1.90 -15.03
C HIS A 25 -3.29 0.91 -14.01
N ILE A 26 -3.98 -0.22 -13.76
CA ILE A 26 -3.49 -1.21 -12.79
C ILE A 26 -2.39 -2.06 -13.45
N THR A 27 -1.18 -1.99 -12.90
CA THR A 27 -0.06 -2.81 -13.36
C THR A 27 -0.27 -4.30 -13.01
N ALA A 28 0.38 -5.20 -13.76
CA ALA A 28 0.32 -6.64 -13.49
C ALA A 28 0.73 -6.98 -12.04
N GLY A 29 1.72 -6.27 -11.49
CA GLY A 29 2.15 -6.42 -10.10
C GLY A 29 1.08 -6.00 -9.09
N THR A 30 0.33 -4.92 -9.36
CA THR A 30 -0.79 -4.50 -8.49
C THR A 30 -1.91 -5.54 -8.50
N LEU A 31 -2.25 -6.11 -9.66
CA LEU A 31 -3.24 -7.18 -9.78
C LEU A 31 -2.80 -8.44 -9.02
N ALA A 32 -1.53 -8.81 -9.08
CA ALA A 32 -1.00 -9.93 -8.31
C ALA A 32 -1.11 -9.69 -6.80
N LYS A 33 -0.82 -8.48 -6.31
CA LYS A 33 -0.97 -8.09 -4.91
C LYS A 33 -2.44 -8.12 -4.47
N LEU A 34 -3.38 -7.72 -5.32
CA LEU A 34 -4.82 -7.82 -5.06
C LEU A 34 -5.27 -9.27 -4.87
N ILE A 35 -4.87 -10.18 -5.75
CA ILE A 35 -5.17 -11.61 -5.59
C ILE A 35 -4.54 -12.14 -4.29
N LEU A 36 -3.30 -11.79 -4.00
CA LEU A 36 -2.62 -12.22 -2.77
C LEU A 36 -3.35 -11.75 -1.51
N SER A 37 -3.88 -10.52 -1.48
CA SER A 37 -4.67 -10.04 -0.34
C SER A 37 -5.99 -10.80 -0.18
N SER A 38 -6.65 -11.13 -1.29
CA SER A 38 -7.86 -11.97 -1.34
C SER A 38 -7.62 -13.38 -0.82
N LEU A 39 -6.48 -14.00 -1.20
CA LEU A 39 -6.13 -15.35 -0.76
C LEU A 39 -5.94 -15.48 0.77
N LYS A 40 -5.62 -14.40 1.47
CA LYS A 40 -5.54 -14.40 2.94
C LYS A 40 -6.89 -14.61 3.60
N LEU A 41 -7.97 -14.10 3.00
CA LEU A 41 -9.34 -14.24 3.50
C LEU A 41 -10.05 -15.48 2.94
N PHE A 42 -9.43 -16.17 1.98
CA PHE A 42 -10.04 -17.28 1.28
C PHE A 42 -10.44 -18.48 2.17
N PRO A 43 -9.66 -18.85 3.20
CA PRO A 43 -10.08 -19.91 4.13
C PRO A 43 -11.43 -19.62 4.79
N VAL A 44 -11.70 -18.35 5.15
CA VAL A 44 -12.96 -17.93 5.78
C VAL A 44 -14.15 -18.17 4.83
N ALA A 45 -14.01 -17.81 3.55
CA ALA A 45 -15.05 -18.06 2.56
C ALA A 45 -15.28 -19.57 2.33
N LEU A 46 -14.22 -20.37 2.27
CA LEU A 46 -14.33 -21.82 2.08
C LEU A 46 -14.98 -22.51 3.28
N THR A 47 -14.64 -22.11 4.52
CA THR A 47 -15.30 -22.65 5.71
C THR A 47 -16.77 -22.27 5.78
N ALA A 48 -17.13 -21.02 5.40
CA ALA A 48 -18.52 -20.60 5.32
C ALA A 48 -19.31 -21.38 4.26
N GLN A 49 -18.72 -21.63 3.08
CA GLN A 49 -19.33 -22.45 2.04
C GLN A 49 -19.55 -23.89 2.53
N PHE A 50 -18.53 -24.51 3.12
CA PHE A 50 -18.65 -25.88 3.64
C PHE A 50 -19.70 -26.00 4.74
N THR A 51 -19.66 -25.12 5.75
CA THR A 51 -20.65 -25.13 6.87
C THR A 51 -22.06 -24.85 6.36
N GLY A 52 -22.24 -23.89 5.48
CA GLY A 52 -23.53 -23.60 4.87
C GLY A 52 -24.11 -24.80 4.12
N MET A 53 -23.31 -25.47 3.31
CA MET A 53 -23.72 -26.68 2.59
C MET A 53 -24.05 -27.84 3.54
N ALA A 54 -23.19 -28.08 4.54
CA ALA A 54 -23.42 -29.13 5.53
C ALA A 54 -24.73 -28.87 6.31
N SER A 55 -24.96 -27.61 6.73
CA SER A 55 -26.17 -27.23 7.45
C SER A 55 -27.43 -27.43 6.61
N LEU A 56 -27.45 -26.96 5.36
CA LEU A 56 -28.62 -27.16 4.47
C LEU A 56 -28.84 -28.64 4.18
N THR A 57 -27.78 -29.41 3.92
CA THR A 57 -27.90 -30.86 3.70
C THR A 57 -28.52 -31.54 4.93
N ALA A 58 -28.06 -31.20 6.14
CA ALA A 58 -28.59 -31.76 7.38
C ALA A 58 -30.06 -31.40 7.62
N VAL A 59 -30.45 -30.15 7.38
CA VAL A 59 -31.82 -29.67 7.54
C VAL A 59 -32.79 -30.36 6.57
N TYR A 60 -32.34 -30.59 5.34
CA TYR A 60 -33.23 -31.13 4.29
C TYR A 60 -33.14 -32.63 4.10
N TRP A 61 -32.24 -33.35 4.79
CA TRP A 61 -32.02 -34.78 4.61
C TRP A 61 -33.28 -35.63 4.81
N GLN A 62 -34.18 -35.23 5.74
CA GLN A 62 -35.40 -35.96 6.06
C GLN A 62 -36.70 -35.15 5.69
N SER A 63 -36.56 -34.09 4.93
CA SER A 63 -37.65 -33.14 4.65
C SER A 63 -38.42 -33.42 3.36
N GLY A 64 -38.19 -34.58 2.68
CA GLY A 64 -38.86 -34.93 1.42
C GLY A 64 -38.20 -34.34 0.17
N VAL A 65 -37.07 -33.65 0.29
CA VAL A 65 -36.21 -33.31 -0.84
C VAL A 65 -35.49 -34.58 -1.30
N SER A 66 -35.28 -34.73 -2.60
CA SER A 66 -34.55 -35.86 -3.14
C SER A 66 -33.15 -35.98 -2.52
N GLU A 67 -32.88 -37.08 -1.84
CA GLU A 67 -31.55 -37.37 -1.24
C GLU A 67 -30.45 -37.42 -2.31
N VAL A 68 -30.82 -37.87 -3.54
CA VAL A 68 -29.90 -37.86 -4.69
C VAL A 68 -29.49 -36.43 -5.05
N PHE A 69 -30.46 -35.50 -5.09
CA PHE A 69 -30.15 -34.10 -5.34
C PHE A 69 -29.23 -33.52 -4.28
N LEU A 70 -29.55 -33.71 -2.98
CA LEU A 70 -28.74 -33.22 -1.87
C LEU A 70 -27.32 -33.78 -1.92
N THR A 71 -27.18 -35.07 -2.17
CA THR A 71 -25.86 -35.74 -2.27
C THR A 71 -25.05 -35.20 -3.45
N VAL A 72 -25.65 -35.10 -4.64
CA VAL A 72 -24.98 -34.59 -5.83
C VAL A 72 -24.58 -33.13 -5.64
N TRP A 73 -25.48 -32.30 -5.10
CA TRP A 73 -25.22 -30.89 -4.82
C TRP A 73 -24.08 -30.70 -3.83
N PHE A 74 -24.07 -31.48 -2.73
CA PHE A 74 -23.01 -31.45 -1.73
C PHE A 74 -21.66 -31.91 -2.32
N CYS A 75 -21.65 -32.98 -3.10
CA CYS A 75 -20.45 -33.45 -3.80
C CYS A 75 -19.92 -32.41 -4.80
N CYS A 76 -20.78 -31.76 -5.56
CA CYS A 76 -20.37 -30.64 -6.45
C CYS A 76 -19.70 -29.51 -5.67
N GLY A 77 -20.22 -29.18 -4.49
CA GLY A 77 -19.60 -28.18 -3.64
C GLY A 77 -18.26 -28.62 -3.04
N LEU A 78 -18.09 -29.88 -2.66
CA LEU A 78 -16.79 -30.41 -2.22
C LEU A 78 -15.77 -30.34 -3.37
N ILE A 79 -16.16 -30.69 -4.59
CA ILE A 79 -15.33 -30.55 -5.78
C ILE A 79 -14.93 -29.09 -5.99
N GLN A 80 -15.88 -28.17 -5.84
CA GLN A 80 -15.63 -26.73 -5.96
C GLN A 80 -14.63 -26.24 -4.91
N ILE A 81 -14.75 -26.67 -3.65
CA ILE A 81 -13.79 -26.34 -2.58
C ILE A 81 -12.41 -26.93 -2.92
N TRP A 82 -12.34 -28.16 -3.37
CA TRP A 82 -11.08 -28.81 -3.78
C TRP A 82 -10.42 -28.08 -4.95
N LEU A 83 -11.17 -27.70 -6.00
CA LEU A 83 -10.68 -26.91 -7.12
C LEU A 83 -10.13 -25.54 -6.66
N SER A 84 -10.81 -24.92 -5.70
CA SER A 84 -10.38 -23.66 -5.10
C SER A 84 -9.07 -23.79 -4.33
N LEU A 85 -8.92 -24.84 -3.52
CA LEU A 85 -7.67 -25.13 -2.81
C LEU A 85 -6.52 -25.47 -3.79
N ARG A 86 -6.84 -26.22 -4.86
CA ARG A 86 -5.89 -26.51 -5.95
C ARG A 86 -5.45 -25.23 -6.66
N TYR A 87 -6.37 -24.29 -6.93
CA TYR A 87 -6.06 -22.98 -7.49
C TYR A 87 -5.05 -22.23 -6.63
N VAL A 88 -5.29 -22.13 -5.32
CA VAL A 88 -4.38 -21.47 -4.37
C VAL A 88 -2.98 -22.10 -4.42
N ARG A 89 -2.89 -23.44 -4.34
CA ARG A 89 -1.60 -24.15 -4.39
C ARG A 89 -0.84 -23.89 -5.70
N LEU A 90 -1.54 -23.92 -6.84
CA LEU A 90 -0.94 -23.69 -8.15
C LEU A 90 -0.49 -22.22 -8.32
N PHE A 91 -1.26 -21.27 -7.82
CA PHE A 91 -0.91 -19.85 -7.85
C PHE A 91 0.37 -19.55 -7.05
N TRP A 92 0.51 -20.17 -5.86
CA TRP A 92 1.72 -20.01 -5.05
C TRP A 92 2.96 -20.67 -5.67
N ARG A 93 2.80 -21.73 -6.43
CA ARG A 93 3.90 -22.45 -7.12
C ARG A 93 4.33 -21.80 -8.43
N ASP A 94 3.53 -20.94 -9.01
CA ASP A 94 3.87 -20.26 -10.28
C ASP A 94 4.88 -19.14 -10.02
N ALA A 95 6.14 -19.36 -10.40
CA ALA A 95 7.22 -18.37 -10.31
C ALA A 95 6.93 -17.13 -11.21
N ASN A 96 6.24 -17.36 -12.34
CA ASN A 96 5.90 -16.32 -13.33
C ASN A 96 4.47 -15.78 -13.18
N ARG A 97 3.90 -15.81 -11.96
CA ARG A 97 2.50 -15.44 -11.68
C ARG A 97 2.13 -14.04 -12.15
N GLU A 98 3.05 -13.07 -12.11
CA GLU A 98 2.81 -11.70 -12.58
C GLU A 98 2.65 -11.64 -14.09
N ALA A 99 3.49 -12.34 -14.84
CA ALA A 99 3.36 -12.45 -16.29
C ALA A 99 2.09 -13.23 -16.70
N ASN A 100 1.69 -14.24 -15.91
CA ASN A 100 0.52 -15.06 -16.13
C ASN A 100 -0.76 -14.51 -15.48
N ILE A 101 -0.75 -13.29 -14.94
CA ILE A 101 -1.84 -12.76 -14.09
C ILE A 101 -3.21 -12.79 -14.79
N ARG A 102 -3.28 -12.53 -16.10
CA ARG A 102 -4.53 -12.59 -16.87
C ARG A 102 -5.14 -14.00 -16.90
N LYS A 103 -4.32 -15.05 -16.94
CA LYS A 103 -4.79 -16.46 -16.87
C LYS A 103 -5.33 -16.74 -15.46
N TRP A 104 -4.64 -16.28 -14.43
CA TRP A 104 -5.03 -16.46 -13.04
C TRP A 104 -6.34 -15.74 -12.70
N ILE A 105 -6.53 -14.51 -13.18
CA ILE A 105 -7.79 -13.77 -13.01
C ILE A 105 -8.96 -14.47 -13.70
N ARG A 106 -8.78 -14.99 -14.92
CA ARG A 106 -9.84 -15.75 -15.61
C ARG A 106 -10.24 -17.00 -14.84
N ARG A 107 -9.28 -17.76 -14.33
CA ARG A 107 -9.54 -18.94 -13.47
C ARG A 107 -10.24 -18.54 -12.17
N TRP A 108 -9.83 -17.42 -11.57
CA TRP A 108 -10.47 -16.88 -10.38
C TRP A 108 -11.94 -16.53 -10.64
N THR A 109 -12.23 -15.84 -11.73
CA THR A 109 -13.60 -15.52 -12.13
C THR A 109 -14.41 -16.78 -12.43
N ALA A 110 -13.83 -17.78 -13.09
CA ALA A 110 -14.50 -19.06 -13.34
C ALA A 110 -14.86 -19.80 -12.05
N LEU A 111 -13.98 -19.79 -11.05
CA LEU A 111 -14.27 -20.34 -9.72
C LEU A 111 -15.39 -19.58 -9.01
N ALA A 112 -15.44 -18.25 -9.14
CA ALA A 112 -16.50 -17.43 -8.57
C ALA A 112 -17.86 -17.74 -9.23
N VAL A 113 -17.90 -17.89 -10.58
CA VAL A 113 -19.11 -18.26 -11.33
C VAL A 113 -19.59 -19.65 -10.90
N SER A 114 -18.71 -20.67 -10.89
CA SER A 114 -19.11 -22.04 -10.52
C SER A 114 -19.60 -22.13 -9.08
N ALA A 115 -18.97 -21.44 -8.14
CA ALA A 115 -19.46 -21.34 -6.77
C ALA A 115 -20.84 -20.65 -6.70
N GLY A 116 -21.01 -19.54 -7.42
CA GLY A 116 -22.30 -18.84 -7.51
C GLY A 116 -23.42 -19.71 -8.09
N ILE A 117 -23.14 -20.50 -9.11
CA ILE A 117 -24.12 -21.42 -9.72
C ILE A 117 -24.53 -22.51 -8.71
N ILE A 118 -23.59 -23.12 -7.98
CA ILE A 118 -23.89 -24.13 -6.97
C ILE A 118 -24.86 -23.59 -5.92
N TRP A 119 -24.62 -22.38 -5.42
CA TRP A 119 -25.50 -21.72 -4.46
C TRP A 119 -26.81 -21.23 -5.08
N GLY A 120 -26.76 -20.76 -6.33
CA GLY A 120 -27.94 -20.30 -7.06
C GLY A 120 -28.94 -21.42 -7.36
N VAL A 121 -28.45 -22.64 -7.64
CA VAL A 121 -29.32 -23.81 -7.84
C VAL A 121 -29.99 -24.25 -6.55
N ALA A 122 -29.29 -24.16 -5.40
CA ALA A 122 -29.84 -24.52 -4.10
C ALA A 122 -31.06 -23.64 -3.73
N GLY A 123 -31.04 -22.35 -4.08
CA GLY A 123 -32.14 -21.43 -3.76
C GLY A 123 -33.49 -21.90 -4.19
N PRO A 124 -33.80 -21.97 -5.52
CA PRO A 124 -35.11 -22.44 -6.02
C PRO A 124 -35.45 -23.85 -5.59
N THR A 125 -34.50 -24.78 -5.61
CA THR A 125 -34.75 -26.19 -5.30
C THR A 125 -35.10 -26.49 -3.86
N LEU A 126 -34.50 -25.75 -2.93
CA LEU A 126 -34.73 -25.91 -1.50
C LEU A 126 -35.81 -24.95 -0.96
N MET A 127 -36.09 -23.83 -1.67
CA MET A 127 -37.01 -22.80 -1.21
C MET A 127 -38.44 -23.04 -1.72
N VAL A 128 -38.60 -23.42 -3.01
CA VAL A 128 -39.91 -23.51 -3.65
C VAL A 128 -40.84 -24.59 -3.04
N PRO A 129 -40.33 -25.82 -2.72
CA PRO A 129 -41.18 -26.87 -2.19
C PRO A 129 -41.63 -26.64 -0.74
N PHE A 130 -41.00 -25.74 -0.01
CA PHE A 130 -41.17 -25.56 1.43
C PHE A 130 -41.60 -24.14 1.76
N GLN A 131 -42.28 -23.99 2.90
CA GLN A 131 -42.72 -22.70 3.43
C GLN A 131 -42.23 -22.50 4.86
N GLY A 132 -42.27 -21.27 5.34
CA GLY A 132 -41.95 -20.95 6.74
C GLY A 132 -40.46 -21.09 7.07
N ALA A 133 -40.15 -21.86 8.13
CA ALA A 133 -38.80 -21.91 8.69
C ALA A 133 -37.74 -22.45 7.71
N HIS A 134 -38.04 -23.46 6.92
CA HIS A 134 -37.11 -24.03 5.95
C HIS A 134 -36.69 -23.01 4.87
N GLN A 135 -37.65 -22.25 4.37
CA GLN A 135 -37.42 -21.19 3.40
C GLN A 135 -36.50 -20.11 3.98
N MET A 136 -36.76 -19.68 5.23
CA MET A 136 -35.93 -18.68 5.93
C MET A 136 -34.52 -19.18 6.17
N ILE A 137 -34.34 -20.44 6.59
CA ILE A 137 -33.00 -21.05 6.79
C ILE A 137 -32.22 -21.06 5.49
N THR A 138 -32.84 -21.46 4.36
CA THR A 138 -32.18 -21.49 3.06
C THR A 138 -31.71 -20.10 2.64
N VAL A 139 -32.62 -19.11 2.69
CA VAL A 139 -32.31 -17.73 2.32
C VAL A 139 -31.20 -17.15 3.23
N ALA A 140 -31.34 -17.31 4.55
CA ALA A 140 -30.36 -16.82 5.51
C ALA A 140 -28.98 -17.45 5.25
N THR A 141 -28.89 -18.76 4.98
CA THR A 141 -27.65 -19.44 4.70
C THR A 141 -27.00 -18.94 3.41
N ILE A 142 -27.77 -18.80 2.31
CA ILE A 142 -27.24 -18.30 1.03
C ILE A 142 -26.74 -16.86 1.18
N VAL A 143 -27.47 -16.00 1.87
CA VAL A 143 -27.08 -14.63 2.16
C VAL A 143 -25.82 -14.61 3.02
N ALA A 144 -25.76 -15.41 4.10
CA ALA A 144 -24.60 -15.48 4.98
C ALA A 144 -23.31 -15.92 4.25
N VAL A 145 -23.42 -16.96 3.40
CA VAL A 145 -22.29 -17.43 2.57
C VAL A 145 -21.87 -16.37 1.55
N THR A 146 -22.83 -15.64 0.98
CA THR A 146 -22.52 -14.54 0.05
C THR A 146 -21.77 -13.42 0.78
N PHE A 147 -22.20 -13.06 1.99
CA PHE A 147 -21.47 -12.08 2.83
C PHE A 147 -20.09 -12.56 3.24
N ALA A 148 -19.92 -13.83 3.62
CA ALA A 148 -18.61 -14.37 3.97
C ALA A 148 -17.65 -14.41 2.77
N SER A 149 -18.18 -14.59 1.56
CA SER A 149 -17.42 -14.64 0.30
C SER A 149 -17.16 -13.26 -0.31
N TRP A 150 -17.95 -12.25 0.01
CA TRP A 150 -17.87 -10.90 -0.52
C TRP A 150 -16.48 -10.25 -0.42
N PRO A 151 -15.77 -10.22 0.74
CA PRO A 151 -14.46 -9.58 0.81
C PRO A 151 -13.41 -10.27 -0.07
N VAL A 152 -13.55 -11.58 -0.25
CA VAL A 152 -12.65 -12.40 -1.07
C VAL A 152 -12.79 -12.08 -2.56
N TYR A 153 -14.02 -11.97 -3.06
CA TYR A 153 -14.27 -11.68 -4.47
C TYR A 153 -14.21 -10.18 -4.81
N SER A 154 -14.30 -9.29 -3.83
CA SER A 154 -14.24 -7.83 -4.02
C SER A 154 -12.90 -7.34 -4.60
N CYS A 155 -11.82 -8.10 -4.45
CA CYS A 155 -10.53 -7.76 -5.05
C CYS A 155 -10.57 -7.69 -6.58
N TRP A 156 -11.51 -8.42 -7.21
CA TRP A 156 -11.76 -8.37 -8.64
C TRP A 156 -13.26 -8.28 -8.91
N LEU A 157 -13.75 -7.07 -9.24
CA LEU A 157 -15.17 -6.78 -9.37
C LEU A 157 -15.96 -7.72 -10.31
N PRO A 158 -15.41 -8.18 -11.46
CA PRO A 158 -16.11 -9.18 -12.28
C PRO A 158 -16.37 -10.52 -11.56
N SER A 159 -15.47 -10.94 -10.67
CA SER A 159 -15.67 -12.16 -9.86
C SER A 159 -16.74 -11.95 -8.80
N LEU A 160 -16.74 -10.79 -8.14
CA LEU A 160 -17.77 -10.44 -7.16
C LEU A 160 -19.15 -10.40 -7.79
N SER A 161 -19.30 -9.66 -8.91
CA SER A 161 -20.57 -9.53 -9.60
C SER A 161 -21.07 -10.88 -10.13
N ALA A 162 -20.19 -11.68 -10.72
CA ALA A 162 -20.54 -13.01 -11.20
C ALA A 162 -21.00 -13.93 -10.06
N PHE A 163 -20.26 -14.01 -8.96
CA PHE A 163 -20.64 -14.82 -7.81
C PHE A 163 -21.99 -14.36 -7.22
N THR A 164 -22.12 -13.06 -6.93
CA THR A 164 -23.32 -12.49 -6.29
C THR A 164 -24.56 -12.64 -7.16
N LEU A 165 -24.45 -12.35 -8.46
CA LEU A 165 -25.58 -12.48 -9.37
C LEU A 165 -25.96 -13.95 -9.61
N CYS A 166 -25.00 -14.86 -9.80
CA CYS A 166 -25.28 -16.28 -9.97
C CYS A 166 -25.90 -16.91 -8.72
N SER A 167 -25.53 -16.47 -7.51
CA SER A 167 -26.05 -17.02 -6.27
C SER A 167 -27.40 -16.45 -5.86
N LEU A 168 -27.61 -15.13 -5.99
CA LEU A 168 -28.80 -14.47 -5.44
C LEU A 168 -29.93 -14.28 -6.47
N THR A 169 -29.62 -14.10 -7.76
CA THR A 169 -30.68 -13.89 -8.78
C THR A 169 -31.69 -15.04 -8.87
N PRO A 170 -31.28 -16.34 -8.84
CA PRO A 170 -32.24 -17.44 -8.85
C PRO A 170 -33.16 -17.44 -7.62
N VAL A 171 -32.64 -17.03 -6.45
CA VAL A 171 -33.43 -16.91 -5.23
C VAL A 171 -34.45 -15.78 -5.32
N ILE A 172 -34.05 -14.61 -5.87
CA ILE A 172 -34.96 -13.47 -6.13
C ILE A 172 -36.08 -13.89 -7.07
N VAL A 173 -35.73 -14.55 -8.17
CA VAL A 173 -36.74 -15.02 -9.16
C VAL A 173 -37.69 -16.03 -8.55
N ALA A 174 -37.17 -17.02 -7.78
CA ALA A 174 -37.99 -18.00 -7.11
C ALA A 174 -38.98 -17.35 -6.10
N GLY A 175 -38.52 -16.36 -5.34
CA GLY A 175 -39.37 -15.61 -4.42
C GLY A 175 -40.47 -14.78 -5.16
N ALA A 176 -40.08 -14.14 -6.25
CA ALA A 176 -41.06 -13.34 -7.05
C ALA A 176 -42.14 -14.17 -7.74
N VAL A 177 -41.84 -15.40 -8.15
CA VAL A 177 -42.77 -16.29 -8.85
C VAL A 177 -43.80 -16.93 -7.91
N GLN A 178 -43.51 -17.03 -6.60
CA GLN A 178 -44.40 -17.69 -5.62
C GLN A 178 -45.63 -16.86 -5.20
N PHE A 179 -45.81 -15.65 -5.70
CA PHE A 179 -46.99 -14.79 -5.55
C PHE A 179 -47.56 -14.60 -4.12
N GLY A 180 -46.74 -14.75 -3.10
CA GLY A 180 -47.12 -14.50 -1.69
C GLY A 180 -46.52 -13.19 -1.19
N VAL A 181 -47.20 -12.48 -0.29
CA VAL A 181 -46.68 -11.23 0.31
C VAL A 181 -45.33 -11.45 0.98
N SER A 182 -45.21 -12.53 1.76
CA SER A 182 -43.94 -12.87 2.48
C SER A 182 -42.83 -13.19 1.48
N GLN A 183 -43.08 -13.91 0.40
CA GLN A 183 -42.10 -14.27 -0.61
C GLN A 183 -41.63 -13.06 -1.41
N THR A 184 -42.56 -12.15 -1.74
CA THR A 184 -42.25 -10.88 -2.43
C THR A 184 -41.39 -9.99 -1.53
N LEU A 185 -41.67 -9.91 -0.24
CA LEU A 185 -40.82 -9.16 0.73
C LEU A 185 -39.42 -9.76 0.84
N ILE A 186 -39.31 -11.10 0.91
CA ILE A 186 -38.00 -11.79 0.91
C ILE A 186 -37.23 -11.47 -0.37
N ALA A 187 -37.85 -11.57 -1.55
CA ALA A 187 -37.23 -11.25 -2.83
C ALA A 187 -36.74 -9.78 -2.86
N LEU A 188 -37.53 -8.84 -2.33
CA LEU A 188 -37.15 -7.43 -2.24
C LEU A 188 -35.94 -7.22 -1.31
N ILE A 189 -35.92 -7.85 -0.13
CA ILE A 189 -34.81 -7.78 0.80
C ILE A 189 -33.54 -8.33 0.14
N ILE A 190 -33.61 -9.47 -0.57
CA ILE A 190 -32.45 -10.05 -1.25
C ILE A 190 -32.00 -9.15 -2.39
N LEU A 191 -32.90 -8.51 -3.12
CA LEU A 191 -32.56 -7.54 -4.15
C LEU A 191 -31.78 -6.34 -3.57
N VAL A 192 -32.28 -5.76 -2.49
CA VAL A 192 -31.58 -4.66 -1.77
C VAL A 192 -30.21 -5.13 -1.28
N THR A 193 -30.14 -6.34 -0.70
CA THR A 193 -28.87 -6.95 -0.24
C THR A 193 -27.91 -7.14 -1.42
N THR A 194 -28.39 -7.57 -2.57
CA THR A 194 -27.58 -7.73 -3.79
C THR A 194 -26.96 -6.40 -4.23
N VAL A 195 -27.78 -5.35 -4.30
CA VAL A 195 -27.30 -3.98 -4.64
C VAL A 195 -26.29 -3.49 -3.61
N PHE A 196 -26.56 -3.71 -2.31
CA PHE A 196 -25.64 -3.34 -1.23
C PHE A 196 -24.29 -4.06 -1.34
N ILE A 197 -24.28 -5.37 -1.59
CA ILE A 197 -23.04 -6.16 -1.76
C ILE A 197 -22.22 -5.66 -2.96
N LEU A 198 -22.87 -5.39 -4.08
CA LEU A 198 -22.19 -4.89 -5.28
C LEU A 198 -21.63 -3.48 -5.07
N TYR A 199 -22.38 -2.59 -4.42
CA TYR A 199 -21.93 -1.24 -4.11
C TYR A 199 -20.79 -1.23 -3.11
N SER A 200 -20.95 -1.91 -1.98
CA SER A 200 -19.92 -1.96 -0.91
C SER A 200 -18.67 -2.73 -1.34
N GLY A 201 -18.84 -3.78 -2.18
CA GLY A 201 -17.71 -4.49 -2.77
C GLY A 201 -16.89 -3.62 -3.71
N ARG A 202 -17.55 -2.76 -4.49
CA ARG A 202 -16.85 -1.74 -5.30
C ARG A 202 -16.05 -0.79 -4.39
N LYS A 203 -16.67 -0.31 -3.32
CA LYS A 203 -16.02 0.60 -2.37
C LYS A 203 -14.83 -0.06 -1.67
N LEU A 204 -14.98 -1.32 -1.28
CA LEU A 204 -13.89 -2.11 -0.69
C LEU A 204 -12.74 -2.31 -1.70
N ASN A 205 -13.05 -2.62 -2.96
CA ASN A 205 -12.05 -2.73 -4.01
C ASN A 205 -11.25 -1.43 -4.18
N GLU A 206 -11.92 -0.28 -4.26
CA GLU A 206 -11.28 1.04 -4.34
C GLU A 206 -10.35 1.29 -3.15
N MET A 207 -10.80 0.98 -1.92
CA MET A 207 -9.98 1.14 -0.71
C MET A 207 -8.74 0.25 -0.74
N VAL A 208 -8.87 -1.01 -1.12
CA VAL A 208 -7.73 -1.96 -1.19
C VAL A 208 -6.74 -1.54 -2.28
N VAL A 209 -7.23 -1.16 -3.47
CA VAL A 209 -6.37 -0.65 -4.56
C VAL A 209 -5.60 0.59 -4.11
N ASN A 210 -6.28 1.57 -3.52
CA ASN A 210 -5.65 2.78 -3.04
C ASN A 210 -4.62 2.48 -1.94
N SER A 211 -4.92 1.57 -1.01
CA SER A 211 -3.98 1.15 0.03
C SER A 211 -2.70 0.54 -0.56
N ILE A 212 -2.82 -0.32 -1.57
CA ILE A 212 -1.66 -0.94 -2.25
C ILE A 212 -0.83 0.13 -2.98
N ILE A 213 -1.48 1.08 -3.67
CA ILE A 213 -0.80 2.17 -4.38
C ILE A 213 -0.06 3.07 -3.39
N THR A 214 -0.73 3.49 -2.31
CA THR A 214 -0.14 4.35 -1.28
C THR A 214 1.04 3.66 -0.58
N ALA A 215 0.92 2.37 -0.26
CA ALA A 215 2.02 1.60 0.32
C ALA A 215 3.25 1.57 -0.61
N ALA A 216 3.05 1.35 -1.92
CA ALA A 216 4.13 1.36 -2.89
C ALA A 216 4.77 2.76 -3.08
N GLN A 217 3.97 3.83 -2.98
CA GLN A 217 4.47 5.20 -3.00
C GLN A 217 5.29 5.52 -1.74
N ASN A 218 4.82 5.11 -0.58
CA ASN A 218 5.53 5.30 0.69
C ASN A 218 6.89 4.56 0.69
N GLU A 219 6.96 3.32 0.21
CA GLU A 219 8.23 2.60 0.06
C GLU A 219 9.23 3.38 -0.80
N ARG A 220 8.78 3.93 -1.93
CA ARG A 220 9.62 4.75 -2.83
C ARG A 220 10.07 6.07 -2.18
N LEU A 221 9.19 6.71 -1.41
CA LEU A 221 9.52 7.95 -0.69
C LEU A 221 10.55 7.69 0.41
N VAL A 222 10.38 6.62 1.19
CA VAL A 222 11.33 6.22 2.22
C VAL A 222 12.71 5.96 1.63
N GLU A 223 12.79 5.27 0.49
CA GLU A 223 14.06 5.00 -0.17
C GLU A 223 14.73 6.28 -0.69
N ARG A 224 13.96 7.21 -1.28
CA ARG A 224 14.48 8.53 -1.69
C ARG A 224 15.01 9.32 -0.48
N LEU A 225 14.25 9.36 0.61
CA LEU A 225 14.68 10.04 1.84
C LEU A 225 15.99 9.46 2.40
N ARG A 226 16.16 8.14 2.40
CA ARG A 226 17.41 7.49 2.81
C ARG A 226 18.62 7.95 1.98
N ILE A 227 18.42 8.01 0.65
CA ILE A 227 19.48 8.47 -0.27
C ILE A 227 19.82 9.93 -0.01
N GLU A 228 18.82 10.81 0.17
CA GLU A 228 19.06 12.24 0.45
C GLU A 228 19.72 12.48 1.81
N ILE A 229 19.30 11.74 2.84
CA ILE A 229 19.95 11.80 4.18
C ILE A 229 21.43 11.38 4.07
N ALA A 230 21.72 10.27 3.38
CA ALA A 230 23.11 9.82 3.19
C ALA A 230 23.96 10.85 2.42
N ARG A 231 23.38 11.55 1.42
CA ARG A 231 24.06 12.63 0.69
C ARG A 231 24.31 13.84 1.59
N ALA A 232 23.32 14.26 2.37
CA ALA A 232 23.46 15.38 3.29
C ALA A 232 24.51 15.11 4.37
N GLU A 233 24.53 13.91 4.96
CA GLU A 233 25.54 13.50 5.93
C GLU A 233 26.95 13.51 5.33
N LYS A 234 27.11 13.01 4.10
CA LYS A 234 28.39 13.05 3.41
C LYS A 234 28.88 14.48 3.17
N ALA A 235 27.99 15.35 2.69
CA ALA A 235 28.33 16.77 2.47
C ALA A 235 28.70 17.47 3.78
N ARG A 236 27.95 17.20 4.87
CA ARG A 236 28.27 17.73 6.20
C ARG A 236 29.66 17.31 6.67
N ARG A 237 29.99 16.00 6.60
CA ARG A 237 31.32 15.50 6.98
C ARG A 237 32.43 16.16 6.17
N GLN A 238 32.25 16.33 4.86
CA GLN A 238 33.21 17.00 4.00
C GLN A 238 33.45 18.45 4.44
N THR A 239 32.36 19.19 4.77
CA THR A 239 32.47 20.56 5.27
C THR A 239 33.14 20.61 6.63
N GLU A 240 32.83 19.69 7.54
CA GLU A 240 33.46 19.57 8.86
C GLU A 240 34.99 19.30 8.73
N GLU A 241 35.39 18.32 7.89
CA GLU A 241 36.79 18.01 7.62
C GLU A 241 37.53 19.20 7.00
N GLU A 242 36.91 19.92 6.08
CA GLU A 242 37.50 21.10 5.44
C GLU A 242 37.67 22.24 6.45
N SER A 243 36.69 22.46 7.33
CA SER A 243 36.77 23.43 8.42
C SER A 243 37.91 23.09 9.40
N GLU A 244 38.01 21.81 9.79
CA GLU A 244 39.12 21.36 10.65
C GLU A 244 40.50 21.56 9.99
N ARG A 245 40.63 21.22 8.71
CA ARG A 245 41.91 21.43 7.98
C ARG A 245 42.31 22.89 7.93
N ARG A 246 41.35 23.78 7.63
CA ARG A 246 41.56 25.23 7.64
C ARG A 246 41.97 25.73 9.02
N SER A 247 41.29 25.29 10.07
CA SER A 247 41.63 25.66 11.45
C SER A 247 43.04 25.24 11.84
N LYS A 248 43.45 24.00 11.56
CA LYS A 248 44.79 23.50 11.80
C LYS A 248 45.84 24.28 11.01
N PHE A 249 45.57 24.60 9.73
CA PHE A 249 46.47 25.42 8.90
C PHE A 249 46.69 26.81 9.50
N PHE A 250 45.63 27.51 9.93
CA PHE A 250 45.76 28.83 10.54
C PHE A 250 46.47 28.80 11.91
N ALA A 251 46.25 27.76 12.68
CA ALA A 251 46.97 27.59 13.97
C ALA A 251 48.46 27.42 13.76
N ALA A 252 48.87 26.61 12.78
CA ALA A 252 50.29 26.42 12.45
C ALA A 252 50.90 27.71 11.87
N ALA A 253 50.25 28.36 10.89
CA ALA A 253 50.70 29.59 10.29
C ALA A 253 50.88 30.73 11.34
N ASN A 254 49.95 30.81 12.31
CA ASN A 254 50.05 31.75 13.43
C ASN A 254 51.34 31.54 14.27
N HIS A 255 51.63 30.28 14.60
CA HIS A 255 52.84 29.96 15.35
C HIS A 255 54.11 30.34 14.57
N ASP A 256 54.14 29.96 13.28
CA ASP A 256 55.32 30.17 12.43
C ASP A 256 55.59 31.66 12.08
N ILE A 257 54.54 32.50 12.07
CA ILE A 257 54.70 33.95 11.91
C ILE A 257 55.11 34.61 13.24
N ARG A 258 54.57 34.18 14.37
CA ARG A 258 54.86 34.78 15.67
C ARG A 258 56.34 34.58 16.08
N GLN A 259 56.96 33.43 15.78
CA GLN A 259 58.34 33.14 16.14
C GLN A 259 59.30 34.12 15.52
N PRO A 260 59.40 34.39 14.21
CA PRO A 260 60.36 35.35 13.66
C PRO A 260 60.07 36.78 14.11
N LEU A 261 58.78 37.18 14.34
CA LEU A 261 58.44 38.48 14.86
C LEU A 261 59.02 38.69 16.31
N GLN A 262 58.92 37.68 17.18
CA GLN A 262 59.50 37.72 18.50
C GLN A 262 61.02 37.79 18.45
N ALA A 263 61.66 37.01 17.58
CA ALA A 263 63.12 37.07 17.39
C ALA A 263 63.57 38.45 16.90
N MET A 264 62.86 39.04 15.92
CA MET A 264 63.14 40.43 15.49
C MET A 264 62.97 41.46 16.60
N GLY A 265 61.93 41.31 17.45
CA GLY A 265 61.76 42.15 18.63
C GLY A 265 62.98 42.10 19.57
N ILE A 266 63.51 40.90 19.86
CA ILE A 266 64.69 40.68 20.68
C ILE A 266 65.92 41.34 20.06
N TYR A 267 66.12 41.14 18.74
CA TYR A 267 67.30 41.76 18.09
C TYR A 267 67.26 43.29 18.11
N ILE A 268 66.09 43.89 17.97
CA ILE A 268 65.88 45.33 18.04
C ILE A 268 66.14 45.81 19.48
N ASP A 269 65.73 45.10 20.49
CA ASP A 269 66.10 45.46 21.92
C ASP A 269 67.55 45.42 22.14
N ILE A 270 68.29 44.43 21.66
CA ILE A 270 69.77 44.34 21.74
C ILE A 270 70.43 45.49 21.00
N LEU A 271 69.94 45.83 19.76
CA LEU A 271 70.47 46.95 19.01
C LEU A 271 70.20 48.28 19.71
N GLY A 272 69.02 48.45 20.33
CA GLY A 272 68.65 49.63 21.09
C GLY A 272 69.59 49.89 22.26
N ARG A 273 70.04 48.84 22.98
CA ARG A 273 70.99 48.93 24.07
C ARG A 273 72.43 49.35 23.66
N ARG A 274 72.75 49.18 22.37
CA ARG A 274 74.09 49.49 21.81
C ARG A 274 74.02 50.67 20.80
N ALA A 275 72.89 51.35 20.69
CA ALA A 275 72.72 52.42 19.76
C ALA A 275 73.44 53.67 20.10
N THR A 276 74.14 54.27 19.14
CA THR A 276 74.78 55.60 19.21
C THR A 276 73.69 56.70 19.01
N PRO A 277 73.97 57.95 19.44
CA PRO A 277 73.00 59.05 19.18
C PRO A 277 72.52 59.20 17.74
N GLN A 278 73.38 58.78 16.78
CA GLN A 278 73.00 58.79 15.33
C GLN A 278 72.11 57.66 14.87
N THR A 279 72.17 56.51 15.52
CA THR A 279 71.39 55.29 15.16
C THR A 279 70.10 55.13 15.95
N VAL A 280 69.97 55.77 17.13
CA VAL A 280 68.78 55.74 17.95
C VAL A 280 67.48 55.98 17.20
N PRO A 281 67.37 56.98 16.31
CA PRO A 281 66.15 57.22 15.55
C PRO A 281 65.75 56.07 14.67
N VAL A 282 66.70 55.39 13.99
CA VAL A 282 66.53 54.28 13.10
C VAL A 282 66.02 53.04 13.86
N VAL A 283 66.70 52.75 15.01
CA VAL A 283 66.25 51.60 15.89
C VAL A 283 64.81 51.82 16.41
N LYS A 284 64.52 53.07 16.81
CA LYS A 284 63.13 53.39 17.23
C LYS A 284 62.07 53.20 16.11
N GLN A 285 62.47 53.59 14.89
CA GLN A 285 61.56 53.40 13.76
C GLN A 285 61.36 51.92 13.41
N LEU A 286 62.40 51.08 13.47
CA LEU A 286 62.35 49.64 13.34
C LEU A 286 61.45 48.97 14.40
N ALA A 287 61.59 49.39 15.69
CA ALA A 287 60.78 48.91 16.79
C ALA A 287 59.28 49.22 16.55
N LEU A 288 58.94 50.41 16.09
CA LEU A 288 57.62 50.81 15.78
C LEU A 288 57.04 50.00 14.59
N SER A 289 57.89 49.75 13.58
CA SER A 289 57.43 48.94 12.39
C SER A 289 57.13 47.49 12.76
N ILE A 290 57.97 46.88 13.60
CA ILE A 290 57.70 45.48 14.04
C ILE A 290 56.52 45.41 14.98
N SER A 291 56.34 46.36 15.89
CA SER A 291 55.16 46.44 16.73
C SER A 291 53.86 46.57 15.88
N ALA A 292 53.90 47.40 14.86
CA ALA A 292 52.77 47.56 13.93
C ALA A 292 52.48 46.25 13.16
N ILE A 293 53.49 45.56 12.64
CA ILE A 293 53.34 44.27 11.95
C ILE A 293 52.74 43.22 12.92
N SER A 294 53.29 43.15 14.15
CA SER A 294 52.79 42.20 15.16
C SER A 294 51.31 42.43 15.46
N THR A 295 50.89 43.69 15.61
CA THR A 295 49.51 44.06 15.85
C THR A 295 48.61 43.68 14.67
N LEU A 296 49.05 43.96 13.45
CA LEU A 296 48.29 43.57 12.24
C LEU A 296 48.13 42.06 12.12
N VAL A 297 49.19 41.30 12.35
CA VAL A 297 49.12 39.81 12.33
C VAL A 297 48.14 39.31 13.38
N GLU A 298 48.20 39.83 14.61
CA GLU A 298 47.28 39.44 15.66
C GLU A 298 45.80 39.78 15.33
N GLN A 299 45.56 40.93 14.72
CA GLN A 299 44.22 41.31 14.28
C GLN A 299 43.68 40.36 13.20
N VAL A 300 44.46 40.08 12.17
CA VAL A 300 44.07 39.13 11.10
C VAL A 300 43.78 37.75 11.66
N LEU A 301 44.60 37.25 12.56
CA LEU A 301 44.45 35.96 13.19
C LEU A 301 43.22 35.91 14.14
N THR A 302 42.90 37.01 14.80
CA THR A 302 41.71 37.12 15.64
C THR A 302 40.44 37.09 14.81
N VAL A 303 40.38 37.84 13.69
CA VAL A 303 39.23 37.81 12.77
C VAL A 303 39.08 36.41 12.21
N THR A 304 40.15 35.77 11.79
CA THR A 304 40.11 34.39 11.27
C THR A 304 39.56 33.40 12.28
N ARG A 305 39.93 33.51 13.57
CA ARG A 305 39.40 32.66 14.65
C ARG A 305 37.89 32.91 14.88
N MET A 306 37.43 34.14 14.76
CA MET A 306 36.01 34.48 14.87
C MET A 306 35.17 33.86 13.73
N GLU A 307 35.66 33.96 12.51
CA GLU A 307 34.97 33.37 11.36
C GLU A 307 34.85 31.84 11.43
N PHE A 308 35.80 31.18 12.12
CA PHE A 308 35.75 29.71 12.27
C PHE A 308 35.14 29.21 13.59
N GLY A 309 34.48 30.07 14.35
CA GLY A 309 33.68 29.67 15.52
C GLY A 309 34.52 29.11 16.70
N GLN A 310 35.84 29.39 16.77
CA GLN A 310 36.75 28.96 17.86
C GLN A 310 36.86 29.95 19.02
N MET A 311 35.99 30.95 19.10
CA MET A 311 35.87 31.78 20.31
C MET A 311 34.82 31.16 21.24
N GLU A 312 35.28 30.60 22.37
CA GLU A 312 34.45 30.49 23.54
C GLU A 312 34.16 31.91 24.04
N LEU A 313 32.91 32.34 23.92
CA LEU A 313 32.43 33.56 24.55
C LEU A 313 32.40 33.31 26.06
N HIS A 314 33.38 33.81 26.77
CA HIS A 314 33.37 33.92 28.24
C HIS A 314 32.51 35.11 28.66
#